data_a1229ef21b2860cd863578597028e65d
#
_entry.id   a1229ef21b2860cd863578597028e65d
#
_cell.length_a   1.000
_cell.length_b   1.000
_cell.length_c   1.000
_cell.angle_alpha   90.00
_cell.angle_beta   90.00
_cell.angle_gamma   90.00
#
_symmetry.space_group_name_H-M   'P 1'
#
loop_
_entity.id
_entity.type
_entity.pdbx_description
1 polymer ?
#
loop_
_entity_poly.entity_id
_entity_poly.type
_entity_poly.pdbx_seq_one_letter_code
_entity_poly.pdbx_strand_id
1 'polypeptide(L)'
;MFEKVSFFLNGEPVIANNNETIWDVSKRHGKIIPHLCHSGKTGYKPDGNCRACVVEVKGEKVLTASCIRKPIDGMEVFTNNPKVEKSQKLVLELLLTDQPKIKQKTYQEDHFWNTLNINQITSSRFTPKNSDTVPKTDNSHPAMTVALDACIQCGLCIRACRDVQVNDVLGMSGRGANSYPVFDTNALMGESSCVGCGECVQACPTGALIETSLVNDDNNQTVYPDKKIKSLCPFCGVGCQTLVSVKDNSIMAVDGYEGPANENRLCIKGRFGYDYISSPVRLKEPLIRISHKTKSWDLSIDDKNIYKYFRKASWDEALDQASQNFSKILKNNENALAGFGSAKGSNEEAYI
;
A
#
# COMPACT_ATOMS: atom_id res chain seq x y z
N MET A 1 -13.72 29.19 -15.61
CA MET A 1 -14.20 28.20 -16.60
C MET A 1 -13.05 27.22 -16.82
N PHE A 2 -13.25 25.93 -16.56
CA PHE A 2 -12.22 24.92 -16.82
C PHE A 2 -12.18 24.71 -18.35
N GLU A 3 -11.04 25.01 -18.97
CA GLU A 3 -10.85 24.76 -20.40
C GLU A 3 -10.92 23.24 -20.67
N LYS A 4 -11.94 22.83 -21.39
CA LYS A 4 -12.08 21.48 -21.91
C LYS A 4 -11.36 21.43 -23.27
N VAL A 5 -10.55 20.39 -23.48
CA VAL A 5 -9.79 20.17 -24.71
C VAL A 5 -10.42 19.01 -25.46
N SER A 6 -10.76 19.21 -26.72
CA SER A 6 -11.29 18.16 -27.61
C SER A 6 -10.17 17.59 -28.47
N PHE A 7 -10.03 16.25 -28.50
CA PHE A 7 -9.01 15.57 -29.30
C PHE A 7 -9.51 14.18 -29.74
N PHE A 8 -8.74 13.49 -30.58
CA PHE A 8 -9.09 12.16 -31.08
C PHE A 8 -8.22 11.08 -30.44
N LEU A 9 -8.86 10.07 -29.87
CA LEU A 9 -8.21 8.89 -29.27
C LEU A 9 -8.58 7.66 -30.10
N ASN A 10 -7.62 7.11 -30.83
CA ASN A 10 -7.84 6.00 -31.81
C ASN A 10 -8.96 6.29 -32.80
N GLY A 11 -9.07 7.54 -33.25
CA GLY A 11 -10.11 8.00 -34.19
C GLY A 11 -11.45 8.40 -33.57
N GLU A 12 -11.65 8.16 -32.27
CA GLU A 12 -12.85 8.55 -31.51
C GLU A 12 -12.68 9.96 -30.92
N PRO A 13 -13.63 10.89 -31.08
CA PRO A 13 -13.56 12.20 -30.45
C PRO A 13 -13.76 12.06 -28.93
N VAL A 14 -12.86 12.63 -28.14
CA VAL A 14 -12.89 12.60 -26.68
C VAL A 14 -12.58 13.98 -26.09
N ILE A 15 -13.02 14.20 -24.86
CA ILE A 15 -12.81 15.48 -24.16
C ILE A 15 -11.91 15.22 -22.95
N ALA A 16 -10.82 15.97 -22.85
CA ALA A 16 -9.98 16.04 -21.67
C ALA A 16 -10.46 17.14 -20.71
N ASN A 17 -10.48 16.86 -19.42
CA ASN A 17 -10.66 17.87 -18.40
C ASN A 17 -9.33 18.59 -18.15
N ASN A 18 -9.39 19.73 -17.47
CA ASN A 18 -8.19 20.48 -17.11
C ASN A 18 -7.19 19.60 -16.33
N ASN A 19 -5.94 19.65 -16.78
CA ASN A 19 -4.81 18.88 -16.23
C ASN A 19 -4.80 17.35 -16.46
N GLU A 20 -5.80 16.76 -17.11
CA GLU A 20 -5.72 15.35 -17.52
C GLU A 20 -4.61 15.12 -18.54
N THR A 21 -3.86 14.04 -18.35
CA THR A 21 -2.91 13.53 -19.32
C THR A 21 -3.61 12.63 -20.34
N ILE A 22 -2.93 12.31 -21.45
CA ILE A 22 -3.47 11.34 -22.42
C ILE A 22 -3.78 10.00 -21.74
N TRP A 23 -2.96 9.59 -20.78
CA TRP A 23 -3.18 8.35 -20.00
C TRP A 23 -4.46 8.42 -19.16
N ASP A 24 -4.71 9.54 -18.47
CA ASP A 24 -5.91 9.72 -17.63
C ASP A 24 -7.19 9.63 -18.48
N VAL A 25 -7.21 10.34 -19.62
CA VAL A 25 -8.33 10.29 -20.56
C VAL A 25 -8.52 8.88 -21.11
N SER A 26 -7.43 8.21 -21.53
CA SER A 26 -7.48 6.84 -22.04
C SER A 26 -8.08 5.87 -21.03
N LYS A 27 -7.64 5.95 -19.76
CA LYS A 27 -8.18 5.15 -18.65
C LYS A 27 -9.68 5.38 -18.47
N ARG A 28 -10.13 6.64 -18.47
CA ARG A 28 -11.54 7.02 -18.32
C ARG A 28 -12.40 6.51 -19.47
N HIS A 29 -11.83 6.35 -20.67
CA HIS A 29 -12.49 5.78 -21.85
C HIS A 29 -12.24 4.26 -22.00
N GLY A 30 -11.77 3.58 -20.96
CA GLY A 30 -11.59 2.11 -20.95
C GLY A 30 -10.46 1.61 -21.87
N LYS A 31 -9.57 2.50 -22.33
CA LYS A 31 -8.40 2.11 -23.14
C LYS A 31 -7.22 1.84 -22.19
N ILE A 32 -6.73 0.61 -22.17
CA ILE A 32 -5.63 0.19 -21.28
C ILE A 32 -4.31 0.54 -21.95
N ILE A 33 -3.54 1.44 -21.33
CA ILE A 33 -2.16 1.74 -21.71
C ILE A 33 -1.23 1.20 -20.61
N PRO A 34 -0.22 0.37 -20.93
CA PRO A 34 0.71 -0.15 -19.94
C PRO A 34 1.47 1.00 -19.25
N HIS A 35 1.66 0.88 -17.94
CA HIS A 35 2.36 1.91 -17.16
C HIS A 35 2.99 1.26 -15.91
N LEU A 36 4.15 1.72 -15.49
CA LEU A 36 4.87 1.15 -14.34
C LEU A 36 5.41 2.23 -13.38
N CYS A 37 5.83 3.39 -13.89
CA CYS A 37 6.30 4.50 -13.07
C CYS A 37 5.20 5.53 -12.76
N HIS A 38 3.97 5.29 -13.19
CA HIS A 38 2.80 6.13 -12.93
C HIS A 38 1.78 5.36 -12.11
N SER A 39 1.25 5.96 -11.08
CA SER A 39 0.32 5.31 -10.16
C SER A 39 -1.14 5.67 -10.44
N GLY A 40 -1.43 6.83 -11.00
CA GLY A 40 -2.79 7.36 -11.16
C GLY A 40 -3.51 7.64 -9.82
N LYS A 41 -2.82 7.52 -8.68
CA LYS A 41 -3.35 7.86 -7.35
C LYS A 41 -3.07 9.32 -7.01
N THR A 42 -3.91 9.91 -6.16
CA THR A 42 -3.75 11.29 -5.68
C THR A 42 -2.37 11.50 -5.04
N GLY A 43 -1.71 12.60 -5.38
CA GLY A 43 -0.40 12.97 -4.85
C GLY A 43 0.80 12.42 -5.63
N TYR A 44 0.62 11.40 -6.48
CA TYR A 44 1.70 10.88 -7.33
C TYR A 44 1.80 11.67 -8.63
N LYS A 45 2.85 12.46 -8.75
CA LYS A 45 3.15 13.14 -10.03
C LYS A 45 3.73 12.15 -11.04
N PRO A 46 3.33 12.21 -12.31
CA PRO A 46 3.91 11.37 -13.35
C PRO A 46 5.37 11.75 -13.62
N ASP A 47 6.21 10.76 -13.93
CA ASP A 47 7.65 10.93 -14.15
C ASP A 47 8.07 10.56 -15.59
N GLY A 48 7.27 9.73 -16.28
CA GLY A 48 7.54 9.30 -17.66
C GLY A 48 8.82 8.46 -17.79
N ASN A 49 9.32 7.93 -16.70
CA ASN A 49 10.63 7.29 -16.60
C ASN A 49 10.66 5.91 -17.28
N CYS A 50 9.68 5.04 -17.01
CA CYS A 50 9.68 3.66 -17.51
C CYS A 50 9.40 3.53 -19.01
N ARG A 51 8.78 4.49 -19.65
CA ARG A 51 8.40 4.50 -21.07
C ARG A 51 7.45 3.39 -21.52
N ALA A 52 6.88 2.61 -20.62
CA ALA A 52 5.90 1.59 -20.98
C ALA A 52 4.61 2.19 -21.58
N CYS A 53 4.28 3.43 -21.23
CA CYS A 53 3.05 4.12 -21.62
C CYS A 53 3.16 4.94 -22.91
N VAL A 54 4.12 4.65 -23.80
CA VAL A 54 4.29 5.42 -25.03
C VAL A 54 3.11 5.27 -25.98
N VAL A 55 2.75 6.38 -26.63
CA VAL A 55 1.69 6.47 -27.62
C VAL A 55 2.18 7.27 -28.85
N GLU A 56 1.53 7.13 -29.97
CA GLU A 56 1.79 7.95 -31.15
C GLU A 56 0.87 9.16 -31.21
N VAL A 57 1.47 10.33 -31.44
CA VAL A 57 0.74 11.53 -31.79
C VAL A 57 0.95 11.78 -33.30
N LYS A 58 -0.14 11.89 -34.07
CA LYS A 58 -0.08 12.12 -35.51
C LYS A 58 0.70 13.38 -35.84
N GLY A 59 1.65 13.25 -36.74
CA GLY A 59 2.55 14.34 -37.16
C GLY A 59 3.81 14.47 -36.29
N GLU A 60 3.93 13.79 -35.14
CA GLU A 60 5.16 13.74 -34.36
C GLU A 60 6.06 12.59 -34.83
N LYS A 61 7.39 12.85 -34.86
CA LYS A 61 8.38 11.85 -35.32
C LYS A 61 8.59 10.73 -34.31
N VAL A 62 8.43 11.02 -33.01
CA VAL A 62 8.73 10.12 -31.90
C VAL A 62 7.48 9.80 -31.08
N LEU A 63 7.47 8.61 -30.47
CA LEU A 63 6.43 8.25 -29.50
C LEU A 63 6.60 9.07 -28.23
N THR A 64 5.49 9.46 -27.61
CA THR A 64 5.47 10.24 -26.38
C THR A 64 4.92 9.45 -25.19
N ALA A 65 5.37 9.77 -23.96
CA ALA A 65 4.85 9.16 -22.75
C ALA A 65 3.48 9.74 -22.40
N SER A 66 2.43 8.95 -22.52
CA SER A 66 1.04 9.36 -22.29
C SER A 66 0.77 9.82 -20.86
N CYS A 67 1.50 9.32 -19.88
CA CYS A 67 1.34 9.70 -18.46
C CYS A 67 1.80 11.12 -18.13
N ILE A 68 2.59 11.77 -19.02
CA ILE A 68 3.04 13.17 -18.86
C ILE A 68 2.36 14.09 -19.86
N ARG A 69 2.18 13.62 -21.10
CA ARG A 69 1.68 14.43 -22.19
C ARG A 69 0.22 14.81 -21.97
N LYS A 70 -0.05 16.10 -21.95
CA LYS A 70 -1.41 16.63 -21.97
C LYS A 70 -1.89 16.76 -23.42
N PRO A 71 -3.16 16.45 -23.70
CA PRO A 71 -3.73 16.67 -25.01
C PRO A 71 -3.88 18.15 -25.31
N ILE A 72 -3.85 18.50 -26.58
CA ILE A 72 -4.21 19.82 -27.13
C ILE A 72 -5.35 19.68 -28.12
N ASP A 73 -6.05 20.75 -28.39
CA ASP A 73 -7.21 20.75 -29.27
C ASP A 73 -6.87 20.20 -30.66
N GLY A 74 -7.73 19.30 -31.15
CA GLY A 74 -7.53 18.64 -32.48
C GLY A 74 -6.41 17.60 -32.54
N MET A 75 -5.69 17.30 -31.43
CA MET A 75 -4.64 16.26 -31.42
C MET A 75 -5.22 14.90 -31.81
N GLU A 76 -4.49 14.12 -32.62
CA GLU A 76 -4.84 12.73 -32.94
C GLU A 76 -3.83 11.78 -32.25
N VAL A 77 -4.32 10.91 -31.39
CA VAL A 77 -3.51 9.98 -30.58
C VAL A 77 -3.86 8.53 -30.88
N PHE A 78 -2.84 7.70 -31.11
CA PHE A 78 -2.98 6.25 -31.29
C PHE A 78 -2.29 5.49 -30.18
N THR A 79 -3.05 4.61 -29.52
CA THR A 79 -2.58 3.83 -28.35
C THR A 79 -2.30 2.37 -28.67
N ASN A 80 -2.71 1.88 -29.85
CA ASN A 80 -2.75 0.46 -30.21
C ASN A 80 -2.35 0.17 -31.67
N ASN A 81 -1.63 1.06 -32.34
CA ASN A 81 -1.12 0.74 -33.68
C ASN A 81 0.18 -0.11 -33.59
N PRO A 82 0.62 -0.77 -34.71
CA PRO A 82 1.77 -1.68 -34.69
C PRO A 82 3.07 -1.04 -34.18
N LYS A 83 3.28 0.26 -34.44
CA LYS A 83 4.48 1.00 -33.99
C LYS A 83 4.47 1.18 -32.46
N VAL A 84 3.32 1.54 -31.90
CA VAL A 84 3.12 1.70 -30.45
C VAL A 84 3.25 0.36 -29.74
N GLU A 85 2.52 -0.67 -30.20
CA GLU A 85 2.56 -2.01 -29.58
C GLU A 85 3.95 -2.62 -29.58
N LYS A 86 4.67 -2.50 -30.71
CA LYS A 86 6.06 -2.97 -30.81
C LYS A 86 6.96 -2.25 -29.81
N SER A 87 6.81 -0.94 -29.67
CA SER A 87 7.62 -0.15 -28.74
C SER A 87 7.31 -0.49 -27.28
N GLN A 88 6.03 -0.58 -26.92
CA GLN A 88 5.61 -0.96 -25.57
C GLN A 88 6.13 -2.35 -25.19
N LYS A 89 5.99 -3.35 -26.09
CA LYS A 89 6.52 -4.71 -25.89
C LYS A 89 8.04 -4.71 -25.69
N LEU A 90 8.79 -3.98 -26.52
CA LEU A 90 10.25 -3.90 -26.39
C LEU A 90 10.69 -3.29 -25.05
N VAL A 91 9.99 -2.25 -24.59
CA VAL A 91 10.27 -1.63 -23.27
C VAL A 91 9.99 -2.61 -22.14
N LEU A 92 8.86 -3.32 -22.18
CA LEU A 92 8.50 -4.31 -21.16
C LEU A 92 9.47 -5.51 -21.16
N GLU A 93 9.89 -6.01 -22.34
CA GLU A 93 10.94 -7.04 -22.46
C GLU A 93 12.28 -6.57 -21.87
N LEU A 94 12.65 -5.31 -22.09
CA LEU A 94 13.86 -4.73 -21.51
C LEU A 94 13.79 -4.67 -19.98
N LEU A 95 12.66 -4.21 -19.43
CA LEU A 95 12.45 -4.16 -17.98
C LEU A 95 12.40 -5.56 -17.34
N LEU A 96 11.97 -6.57 -18.10
CA LEU A 96 12.00 -7.96 -17.64
C LEU A 96 13.44 -8.46 -17.39
N THR A 97 14.45 -7.89 -18.03
CA THR A 97 15.86 -8.25 -17.77
C THR A 97 16.36 -7.83 -16.40
N ASP A 98 15.71 -6.86 -15.77
CA ASP A 98 16.02 -6.43 -14.40
C ASP A 98 15.38 -7.33 -13.33
N GLN A 99 14.57 -8.31 -13.74
CA GLN A 99 13.85 -9.17 -12.80
C GLN A 99 14.60 -10.45 -12.48
N PRO A 100 14.53 -10.95 -11.24
CA PRO A 100 15.05 -12.25 -10.88
C PRO A 100 14.31 -13.36 -11.63
N LYS A 101 14.94 -14.53 -11.77
CA LYS A 101 14.31 -15.68 -12.42
C LYS A 101 12.96 -15.99 -11.79
N ILE A 102 11.94 -16.25 -12.60
CA ILE A 102 10.51 -16.46 -12.23
C ILE A 102 10.31 -17.41 -11.04
N LYS A 103 11.17 -18.41 -10.87
CA LYS A 103 11.10 -19.38 -9.75
C LYS A 103 11.40 -18.77 -8.38
N GLN A 104 11.97 -17.57 -8.31
CA GLN A 104 12.43 -16.97 -7.06
C GLN A 104 11.52 -15.85 -6.54
N LYS A 105 10.70 -15.22 -7.41
CA LYS A 105 9.79 -14.13 -7.01
C LYS A 105 8.58 -14.09 -7.92
N THR A 106 7.56 -14.86 -7.60
CA THR A 106 6.29 -14.82 -8.32
C THR A 106 5.24 -14.10 -7.49
N TYR A 107 5.23 -12.78 -7.54
CA TYR A 107 4.06 -12.02 -7.13
C TYR A 107 3.17 -11.84 -8.36
N GLN A 108 2.33 -12.83 -8.66
CA GLN A 108 1.46 -12.83 -9.84
C GLN A 108 0.45 -11.67 -9.84
N GLU A 109 0.20 -11.06 -8.69
CA GLU A 109 -0.67 -9.90 -8.53
C GLU A 109 0.08 -8.57 -8.62
N ASP A 110 1.41 -8.58 -8.74
CA ASP A 110 2.19 -7.37 -8.96
C ASP A 110 1.80 -6.68 -10.25
N HIS A 111 1.75 -5.37 -10.19
CA HIS A 111 1.40 -4.56 -11.35
C HIS A 111 2.32 -4.82 -12.54
N PHE A 112 3.61 -5.09 -12.30
CA PHE A 112 4.58 -5.42 -13.34
C PHE A 112 4.23 -6.74 -14.05
N TRP A 113 4.07 -7.85 -13.31
CA TRP A 113 3.77 -9.16 -13.86
C TRP A 113 2.41 -9.20 -14.54
N ASN A 114 1.41 -8.55 -13.96
CA ASN A 114 0.10 -8.40 -14.58
C ASN A 114 0.20 -7.62 -15.92
N THR A 115 1.02 -6.56 -15.96
CA THR A 115 1.26 -5.80 -17.20
C THR A 115 1.93 -6.67 -18.27
N LEU A 116 2.90 -7.51 -17.91
CA LEU A 116 3.53 -8.46 -18.83
C LEU A 116 2.51 -9.48 -19.36
N ASN A 117 1.69 -10.05 -18.50
CA ASN A 117 0.67 -11.04 -18.86
C ASN A 117 -0.35 -10.46 -19.85
N ILE A 118 -0.89 -9.25 -19.60
CA ILE A 118 -1.81 -8.56 -20.50
C ILE A 118 -1.17 -8.34 -21.88
N ASN A 119 0.13 -8.03 -21.92
CA ASN A 119 0.88 -7.80 -23.17
C ASN A 119 1.48 -9.09 -23.78
N GLN A 120 1.19 -10.27 -23.20
CA GLN A 120 1.64 -11.60 -23.64
C GLN A 120 3.17 -11.72 -23.72
N ILE A 121 3.87 -11.15 -22.74
CA ILE A 121 5.33 -11.20 -22.65
C ILE A 121 5.73 -12.24 -21.59
N THR A 122 6.36 -13.33 -22.03
CA THR A 122 6.80 -14.45 -21.18
C THR A 122 8.32 -14.56 -21.07
N SER A 123 9.04 -13.89 -21.97
CA SER A 123 10.51 -13.92 -22.04
C SER A 123 11.05 -12.65 -22.65
N SER A 124 12.31 -12.37 -22.40
CA SER A 124 13.03 -11.24 -23.02
C SER A 124 14.05 -11.76 -24.02
N ARG A 125 14.19 -11.06 -25.13
CA ARG A 125 15.26 -11.26 -26.12
C ARG A 125 16.58 -10.61 -25.71
N PHE A 126 16.57 -9.81 -24.65
CA PHE A 126 17.74 -9.10 -24.15
C PHE A 126 18.46 -9.91 -23.09
N THR A 127 19.77 -9.67 -22.94
CA THR A 127 20.57 -10.32 -21.92
C THR A 127 20.16 -9.83 -20.52
N PRO A 128 19.93 -10.72 -19.55
CA PRO A 128 19.64 -10.36 -18.18
C PRO A 128 20.74 -9.48 -17.58
N LYS A 129 20.38 -8.56 -16.69
CA LYS A 129 21.31 -7.75 -15.92
C LYS A 129 22.21 -8.65 -15.07
N ASN A 130 23.51 -8.30 -14.95
CA ASN A 130 24.39 -8.99 -14.05
C ASN A 130 23.99 -8.73 -12.59
N SER A 131 23.75 -9.79 -11.83
CA SER A 131 23.30 -9.72 -10.42
C SER A 131 24.40 -9.25 -9.45
N ASP A 132 25.70 -9.31 -9.85
CA ASP A 132 26.83 -9.00 -8.94
C ASP A 132 26.89 -7.54 -8.52
N THR A 133 26.19 -6.64 -9.24
CA THR A 133 26.15 -5.20 -8.95
C THR A 133 24.92 -4.77 -8.12
N VAL A 134 24.02 -5.71 -7.83
CA VAL A 134 22.79 -5.42 -7.09
C VAL A 134 23.05 -5.54 -5.58
N PRO A 135 22.62 -4.56 -4.76
CA PRO A 135 22.73 -4.66 -3.31
C PRO A 135 22.04 -5.93 -2.78
N LYS A 136 22.60 -6.50 -1.72
CA LYS A 136 21.99 -7.64 -1.02
C LYS A 136 20.61 -7.27 -0.48
N THR A 137 19.76 -8.28 -0.31
CA THR A 137 18.45 -8.09 0.35
C THR A 137 18.63 -7.52 1.75
N ASP A 138 17.89 -6.46 2.05
CA ASP A 138 17.88 -5.81 3.36
C ASP A 138 16.60 -6.22 4.11
N ASN A 139 16.79 -6.90 5.24
CA ASN A 139 15.75 -7.35 6.17
C ASN A 139 15.88 -6.67 7.54
N SER A 140 16.55 -5.53 7.62
CA SER A 140 16.77 -4.82 8.89
C SER A 140 15.49 -4.24 9.49
N HIS A 141 14.50 -3.92 8.65
CA HIS A 141 13.21 -3.42 9.13
C HIS A 141 12.25 -4.57 9.47
N PRO A 142 11.60 -4.57 10.67
CA PRO A 142 10.80 -5.70 11.14
C PRO A 142 9.57 -6.02 10.27
N ALA A 143 9.03 -5.05 9.55
CA ALA A 143 7.79 -5.20 8.78
C ALA A 143 7.98 -5.11 7.26
N MET A 144 9.16 -4.74 6.78
CA MET A 144 9.40 -4.51 5.35
C MET A 144 10.75 -5.09 4.91
N THR A 145 10.74 -5.72 3.74
CA THR A 145 11.93 -6.29 3.09
C THR A 145 12.27 -5.49 1.84
N VAL A 146 13.55 -5.22 1.61
CA VAL A 146 14.07 -4.52 0.43
C VAL A 146 14.91 -5.49 -0.40
N ALA A 147 14.44 -5.83 -1.60
CA ALA A 147 15.07 -6.78 -2.51
C ALA A 147 15.27 -6.14 -3.89
N LEU A 148 16.33 -5.35 -4.02
CA LEU A 148 16.57 -4.48 -5.17
C LEU A 148 16.91 -5.23 -6.47
N ASP A 149 17.12 -6.54 -6.42
CA ASP A 149 17.24 -7.38 -7.60
C ASP A 149 15.98 -7.40 -8.48
N ALA A 150 14.80 -7.06 -7.91
CA ALA A 150 13.56 -6.87 -8.63
C ALA A 150 13.26 -5.40 -9.00
N CYS A 151 14.16 -4.47 -8.71
CA CYS A 151 13.92 -3.05 -8.95
C CYS A 151 14.08 -2.68 -10.43
N ILE A 152 13.05 -2.05 -11.00
CA ILE A 152 13.04 -1.48 -12.37
C ILE A 152 13.34 0.02 -12.40
N GLN A 153 13.84 0.59 -11.33
CA GLN A 153 14.24 2.01 -11.22
C GLN A 153 13.11 3.01 -11.54
N CYS A 154 11.85 2.65 -11.32
CA CYS A 154 10.69 3.45 -11.69
C CYS A 154 10.50 4.72 -10.83
N GLY A 155 11.17 4.83 -9.67
CA GLY A 155 11.12 5.98 -8.77
C GLY A 155 9.79 6.16 -8.01
N LEU A 156 8.84 5.21 -8.08
CA LEU A 156 7.56 5.33 -7.36
C LEU A 156 7.75 5.35 -5.85
N CYS A 157 8.65 4.52 -5.31
CA CYS A 157 8.94 4.49 -3.87
C CYS A 157 9.50 5.82 -3.34
N ILE A 158 10.34 6.50 -4.13
CA ILE A 158 10.89 7.82 -3.78
C ILE A 158 9.77 8.85 -3.73
N ARG A 159 8.91 8.90 -4.74
CA ARG A 159 7.76 9.81 -4.77
C ARG A 159 6.74 9.50 -3.68
N ALA A 160 6.53 8.22 -3.37
CA ALA A 160 5.72 7.80 -2.24
C ALA A 160 6.25 8.37 -0.91
N CYS A 161 7.56 8.32 -0.71
CA CYS A 161 8.21 8.83 0.51
C CYS A 161 8.26 10.36 0.54
N ARG A 162 8.76 10.97 -0.54
CA ARG A 162 9.01 12.41 -0.60
C ARG A 162 7.76 13.24 -0.86
N ASP A 163 6.98 12.88 -1.90
CA ASP A 163 5.90 13.74 -2.38
C ASP A 163 4.55 13.41 -1.71
N VAL A 164 4.32 12.13 -1.35
CA VAL A 164 3.05 11.67 -0.81
C VAL A 164 3.04 11.66 0.72
N GLN A 165 4.06 11.09 1.35
CA GLN A 165 4.18 10.98 2.82
C GLN A 165 5.03 12.10 3.45
N VAL A 166 5.77 12.86 2.63
CA VAL A 166 6.60 14.01 3.03
C VAL A 166 7.65 13.65 4.10
N ASN A 167 8.20 12.43 4.02
CA ASN A 167 9.25 11.96 4.93
C ASN A 167 10.67 12.15 4.36
N ASP A 168 10.81 12.15 3.03
CA ASP A 168 12.05 12.37 2.27
C ASP A 168 13.26 11.51 2.69
N VAL A 169 13.00 10.26 3.06
CA VAL A 169 14.04 9.28 3.46
C VAL A 169 14.64 8.56 2.25
N LEU A 170 13.84 8.35 1.20
CA LEU A 170 14.23 7.61 0.00
C LEU A 170 14.78 8.55 -1.07
N GLY A 171 16.00 8.26 -1.52
CA GLY A 171 16.65 8.91 -2.65
C GLY A 171 17.10 7.91 -3.72
N MET A 172 17.75 8.39 -4.79
CA MET A 172 18.37 7.54 -5.81
C MET A 172 19.89 7.69 -5.74
N SER A 173 20.60 6.58 -5.65
CA SER A 173 22.04 6.50 -5.75
C SER A 173 22.47 5.95 -7.11
N GLY A 174 23.69 6.17 -7.50
CA GLY A 174 24.27 5.66 -8.73
C GLY A 174 23.82 6.41 -10.00
N ARG A 175 24.14 5.83 -11.16
CA ARG A 175 23.85 6.42 -12.46
C ARG A 175 23.49 5.32 -13.49
N GLY A 176 22.53 5.62 -14.35
CA GLY A 176 22.11 4.73 -15.44
C GLY A 176 21.66 3.36 -14.93
N ALA A 177 22.13 2.28 -15.52
CA ALA A 177 21.77 0.91 -15.14
C ALA A 177 22.19 0.53 -13.71
N ASN A 178 23.11 1.26 -13.10
CA ASN A 178 23.58 1.05 -11.73
C ASN A 178 22.87 1.97 -10.72
N SER A 179 21.78 2.64 -11.11
CA SER A 179 20.97 3.41 -10.18
C SER A 179 20.13 2.48 -9.32
N TYR A 180 19.97 2.82 -8.04
CA TYR A 180 19.08 2.10 -7.12
C TYR A 180 18.59 3.02 -6.00
N PRO A 181 17.43 2.76 -5.44
CA PRO A 181 16.92 3.53 -4.30
C PRO A 181 17.75 3.25 -3.04
N VAL A 182 18.01 4.31 -2.28
CA VAL A 182 18.75 4.29 -1.02
C VAL A 182 17.95 4.98 0.07
N PHE A 183 18.17 4.54 1.31
CA PHE A 183 17.60 5.17 2.50
C PHE A 183 18.64 6.12 3.11
N ASP A 184 18.27 7.35 3.41
CA ASP A 184 19.15 8.42 3.89
C ASP A 184 20.46 8.51 3.04
N THR A 185 21.61 8.33 3.66
CA THR A 185 22.94 8.31 3.00
C THR A 185 23.43 6.89 2.72
N ASN A 186 22.54 5.98 2.25
CA ASN A 186 22.79 4.56 1.98
C ASN A 186 22.85 3.70 3.25
N ALA A 187 22.03 4.02 4.24
CA ALA A 187 21.81 3.19 5.41
C ALA A 187 20.92 1.97 5.09
N LEU A 188 20.90 0.96 5.96
CA LEU A 188 19.88 -0.08 5.94
C LEU A 188 18.52 0.53 6.32
N MET A 189 17.41 0.00 5.79
CA MET A 189 16.08 0.56 6.02
C MET A 189 15.73 0.66 7.50
N GLY A 190 16.04 -0.38 8.30
CA GLY A 190 15.77 -0.42 9.73
C GLY A 190 16.66 0.48 10.58
N GLU A 191 17.77 0.97 10.02
CA GLU A 191 18.74 1.88 10.67
C GLU A 191 18.57 3.33 10.21
N SER A 192 17.69 3.56 9.23
CA SER A 192 17.43 4.88 8.63
C SER A 192 16.41 5.68 9.44
N SER A 193 16.20 6.93 9.05
CA SER A 193 15.14 7.78 9.60
C SER A 193 13.72 7.39 9.16
N CYS A 194 13.54 6.19 8.58
CA CYS A 194 12.25 5.69 8.11
C CYS A 194 11.22 5.59 9.24
N VAL A 195 10.06 6.19 9.03
CA VAL A 195 8.94 6.16 10.00
C VAL A 195 8.03 4.93 9.84
N GLY A 196 8.38 3.98 8.97
CA GLY A 196 7.64 2.73 8.79
C GLY A 196 6.23 2.88 8.22
N CYS A 197 5.91 3.92 7.46
CA CYS A 197 4.54 4.11 6.92
C CYS A 197 4.16 3.09 5.84
N GLY A 198 5.12 2.46 5.15
CA GLY A 198 4.91 1.43 4.13
C GLY A 198 4.32 1.91 2.80
N GLU A 199 4.18 3.21 2.57
CA GLU A 199 3.63 3.71 1.29
C GLU A 199 4.55 3.36 0.11
N CYS A 200 5.85 3.33 0.31
CA CYS A 200 6.82 2.90 -0.70
C CYS A 200 6.65 1.43 -1.10
N VAL A 201 6.25 0.56 -0.16
CA VAL A 201 5.91 -0.84 -0.41
C VAL A 201 4.65 -0.94 -1.27
N GLN A 202 3.57 -0.28 -0.86
CA GLN A 202 2.30 -0.26 -1.61
C GLN A 202 2.46 0.36 -3.03
N ALA A 203 3.42 1.26 -3.21
CA ALA A 203 3.68 1.90 -4.50
C ALA A 203 4.59 1.07 -5.41
N CYS A 204 5.33 0.09 -4.90
CA CYS A 204 6.30 -0.68 -5.67
C CYS A 204 5.60 -1.62 -6.67
N PRO A 205 5.84 -1.47 -7.99
CA PRO A 205 5.15 -2.28 -8.99
C PRO A 205 5.73 -3.69 -9.17
N THR A 206 6.87 -3.99 -8.55
CA THR A 206 7.64 -5.22 -8.76
C THR A 206 7.92 -6.02 -7.49
N GLY A 207 7.43 -5.57 -6.33
CA GLY A 207 7.76 -6.20 -5.05
C GLY A 207 9.23 -6.08 -4.63
N ALA A 208 10.02 -5.17 -5.26
CA ALA A 208 11.38 -4.85 -4.78
C ALA A 208 11.37 -4.27 -3.36
N LEU A 209 10.29 -3.61 -2.98
CA LEU A 209 9.91 -3.27 -1.61
C LEU A 209 8.62 -4.04 -1.32
N ILE A 210 8.62 -4.87 -0.28
CA ILE A 210 7.52 -5.78 0.04
C ILE A 210 7.34 -5.88 1.55
N GLU A 211 6.12 -6.19 2.01
CA GLU A 211 5.88 -6.51 3.41
C GLU A 211 6.56 -7.85 3.78
N THR A 212 7.28 -7.88 4.89
CA THR A 212 8.01 -9.08 5.35
C THR A 212 7.06 -10.27 5.55
N SER A 213 5.83 -10.06 5.98
CA SER A 213 4.79 -11.09 6.14
C SER A 213 4.36 -11.78 4.84
N LEU A 214 4.67 -11.17 3.69
CA LEU A 214 4.40 -11.74 2.36
C LEU A 214 5.60 -12.48 1.75
N VAL A 215 6.68 -12.62 2.50
CA VAL A 215 7.90 -13.32 2.04
C VAL A 215 8.12 -14.54 2.94
N ASN A 216 8.52 -15.68 2.35
CA ASN A 216 8.86 -16.87 3.13
C ASN A 216 10.20 -16.71 3.86
N ASP A 217 10.51 -17.64 4.78
CA ASP A 217 11.71 -17.61 5.62
C ASP A 217 13.02 -17.51 4.82
N ASP A 218 13.06 -18.04 3.61
CA ASP A 218 14.21 -17.94 2.70
C ASP A 218 14.28 -16.62 1.92
N ASN A 219 13.33 -15.71 2.11
CA ASN A 219 13.16 -14.47 1.36
C ASN A 219 13.06 -14.63 -0.18
N ASN A 220 12.72 -15.83 -0.63
CA ASN A 220 12.77 -16.22 -2.04
C ASN A 220 11.41 -16.37 -2.70
N GLN A 221 10.35 -16.53 -1.91
CA GLN A 221 8.99 -16.74 -2.44
C GLN A 221 7.98 -15.84 -1.73
N THR A 222 7.13 -15.25 -2.52
CA THR A 222 6.00 -14.50 -1.99
C THR A 222 4.88 -15.46 -1.60
N VAL A 223 4.33 -15.25 -0.44
CA VAL A 223 3.17 -16.00 0.05
C VAL A 223 1.90 -15.26 -0.39
N TYR A 224 1.01 -15.95 -1.10
CA TYR A 224 -0.22 -15.35 -1.61
C TYR A 224 -1.35 -15.41 -0.61
N PRO A 225 -2.16 -14.34 -0.49
CA PRO A 225 -3.39 -14.39 0.28
C PRO A 225 -4.45 -15.24 -0.43
N ASP A 226 -5.31 -15.91 0.34
CA ASP A 226 -6.46 -16.64 -0.19
C ASP A 226 -7.56 -15.68 -0.64
N LYS A 227 -7.66 -14.54 0.04
CA LYS A 227 -8.66 -13.51 -0.24
C LYS A 227 -8.20 -12.13 0.22
N LYS A 228 -8.77 -11.10 -0.42
CA LYS A 228 -8.64 -9.69 -0.01
C LYS A 228 -10.00 -9.14 0.41
N ILE A 229 -10.07 -8.55 1.60
CA ILE A 229 -11.31 -8.08 2.22
C ILE A 229 -11.22 -6.58 2.45
N LYS A 230 -12.21 -5.83 1.96
CA LYS A 230 -12.37 -4.41 2.27
C LYS A 230 -12.84 -4.26 3.70
N SER A 231 -12.20 -3.39 4.45
CA SER A 231 -12.49 -3.17 5.87
C SER A 231 -12.19 -1.72 6.28
N LEU A 232 -12.41 -1.44 7.55
CA LEU A 232 -12.16 -0.14 8.18
C LEU A 232 -11.02 -0.29 9.21
N CYS A 233 -10.11 0.68 9.24
CA CYS A 233 -9.03 0.73 10.22
C CYS A 233 -9.59 0.99 11.63
N PRO A 234 -9.24 0.16 12.65
CA PRO A 234 -9.82 0.28 14.00
C PRO A 234 -9.05 1.21 14.93
N PHE A 235 -8.02 1.94 14.45
CA PHE A 235 -7.09 2.62 15.35
C PHE A 235 -7.46 4.05 15.72
N CYS A 236 -8.22 4.75 14.89
CA CYS A 236 -8.67 6.11 15.21
C CYS A 236 -9.90 6.52 14.39
N GLY A 237 -10.51 7.64 14.76
CA GLY A 237 -11.71 8.18 14.14
C GLY A 237 -11.55 8.72 12.71
N VAL A 238 -10.34 8.69 12.12
CA VAL A 238 -10.13 9.04 10.71
C VAL A 238 -10.90 8.10 9.79
N GLY A 239 -11.11 6.83 10.19
CA GLY A 239 -11.91 5.88 9.42
C GLY A 239 -11.28 5.48 8.08
N CYS A 240 -9.96 5.28 8.06
CA CYS A 240 -9.24 4.85 6.86
C CYS A 240 -9.79 3.53 6.33
N GLN A 241 -10.13 3.49 5.04
CA GLN A 241 -10.51 2.25 4.37
C GLN A 241 -9.27 1.42 4.07
N THR A 242 -9.36 0.12 4.33
CA THR A 242 -8.27 -0.85 4.20
C THR A 242 -8.65 -2.01 3.29
N LEU A 243 -7.65 -2.59 2.65
CA LEU A 243 -7.72 -3.84 1.93
C LEU A 243 -6.88 -4.88 2.67
N VAL A 244 -7.55 -5.81 3.34
CA VAL A 244 -6.91 -6.81 4.21
C VAL A 244 -6.66 -8.09 3.42
N SER A 245 -5.41 -8.48 3.31
CA SER A 245 -4.95 -9.74 2.73
C SER A 245 -4.98 -10.84 3.79
N VAL A 246 -5.73 -11.92 3.53
CA VAL A 246 -5.97 -13.01 4.48
C VAL A 246 -5.53 -14.34 3.88
N LYS A 247 -4.82 -15.14 4.68
CA LYS A 247 -4.45 -16.53 4.37
C LYS A 247 -4.68 -17.40 5.61
N ASP A 248 -5.25 -18.59 5.42
CA ASP A 248 -5.53 -19.55 6.51
C ASP A 248 -6.23 -18.88 7.70
N ASN A 249 -7.20 -17.99 7.41
CA ASN A 249 -7.95 -17.19 8.39
C ASN A 249 -7.09 -16.24 9.26
N SER A 250 -5.86 -15.95 8.85
CA SER A 250 -4.95 -14.99 9.49
C SER A 250 -4.68 -13.80 8.59
N ILE A 251 -4.55 -12.60 9.18
CA ILE A 251 -4.18 -11.40 8.44
C ILE A 251 -2.69 -11.47 8.13
N MET A 252 -2.35 -11.30 6.86
CA MET A 252 -0.96 -11.26 6.40
C MET A 252 -0.47 -9.86 6.14
N ALA A 253 -1.29 -9.04 5.49
CA ALA A 253 -0.93 -7.69 5.08
C ALA A 253 -2.17 -6.79 5.06
N VAL A 254 -1.97 -5.49 5.20
CA VAL A 254 -3.04 -4.49 5.13
C VAL A 254 -2.60 -3.32 4.27
N ASP A 255 -3.25 -3.17 3.12
CA ASP A 255 -3.08 -2.02 2.23
C ASP A 255 -4.15 -0.95 2.47
N GLY A 256 -3.81 0.29 2.09
CA GLY A 256 -4.82 1.33 1.98
C GLY A 256 -5.76 1.04 0.81
N TYR A 257 -7.06 1.31 1.02
CA TYR A 257 -8.07 1.22 -0.01
C TYR A 257 -8.70 2.59 -0.28
N GLU A 258 -9.35 2.75 -1.43
CA GLU A 258 -10.01 3.99 -1.82
C GLU A 258 -11.07 4.40 -0.81
N GLY A 259 -10.78 5.47 -0.09
CA GLY A 259 -11.69 6.08 0.88
C GLY A 259 -11.50 7.58 0.92
N PRO A 260 -12.56 8.34 1.20
CA PRO A 260 -12.50 9.81 1.20
C PRO A 260 -11.55 10.37 2.27
N ALA A 261 -11.31 9.61 3.34
CA ALA A 261 -10.47 10.05 4.44
C ALA A 261 -8.97 9.74 4.24
N ASN A 262 -8.64 8.70 3.47
CA ASN A 262 -7.27 8.22 3.39
C ASN A 262 -6.70 8.11 1.97
N GLU A 263 -7.51 8.21 0.92
CA GLU A 263 -7.07 8.19 -0.49
C GLU A 263 -6.01 7.10 -0.78
N ASN A 264 -6.28 5.88 -0.36
CA ASN A 264 -5.38 4.71 -0.44
C ASN A 264 -4.14 4.74 0.49
N ARG A 265 -4.01 5.68 1.42
CA ARG A 265 -2.85 5.79 2.32
C ARG A 265 -3.16 5.22 3.69
N LEU A 266 -2.13 4.77 4.38
CA LEU A 266 -2.21 4.34 5.78
C LEU A 266 -1.02 4.89 6.55
N CYS A 267 -1.23 5.15 7.83
CA CYS A 267 -0.12 5.32 8.78
C CYS A 267 0.41 3.95 9.21
N ILE A 268 1.53 3.93 9.91
CA ILE A 268 2.17 2.71 10.43
C ILE A 268 1.18 1.80 11.20
N LYS A 269 0.30 2.38 12.03
CA LYS A 269 -0.67 1.59 12.82
C LYS A 269 -1.68 0.87 11.93
N GLY A 270 -2.25 1.58 10.94
CA GLY A 270 -3.24 1.00 10.03
C GLY A 270 -2.66 -0.09 9.14
N ARG A 271 -1.37 0.02 8.77
CA ARG A 271 -0.70 -0.93 7.90
C ARG A 271 -0.15 -2.14 8.66
N PHE A 272 0.53 -1.95 9.77
CA PHE A 272 1.28 -3.00 10.47
C PHE A 272 0.77 -3.34 11.87
N GLY A 273 -0.19 -2.58 12.41
CA GLY A 273 -0.65 -2.74 13.79
C GLY A 273 -1.67 -3.86 14.02
N TYR A 274 -1.83 -4.82 13.13
CA TYR A 274 -2.88 -5.85 13.20
C TYR A 274 -2.52 -7.12 14.00
N ASP A 275 -1.28 -7.26 14.46
CA ASP A 275 -0.78 -8.45 15.16
C ASP A 275 -1.60 -8.79 16.41
N TYR A 276 -2.15 -7.79 17.08
CA TYR A 276 -2.96 -8.00 18.30
C TYR A 276 -4.19 -8.86 18.05
N ILE A 277 -4.72 -8.92 16.81
CA ILE A 277 -5.94 -9.65 16.47
C ILE A 277 -5.75 -11.15 16.69
N SER A 278 -4.58 -11.68 16.32
CA SER A 278 -4.20 -13.09 16.48
C SER A 278 -3.38 -13.37 17.72
N SER A 279 -3.13 -12.38 18.57
CA SER A 279 -2.33 -12.54 19.78
C SER A 279 -2.92 -13.63 20.69
N PRO A 280 -2.12 -14.60 21.17
CA PRO A 280 -2.59 -15.65 22.05
C PRO A 280 -3.04 -15.12 23.43
N VAL A 281 -2.54 -13.94 23.82
CA VAL A 281 -2.88 -13.30 25.10
C VAL A 281 -4.07 -12.35 24.98
N ARG A 282 -4.65 -12.21 23.81
CA ARG A 282 -5.83 -11.36 23.61
C ARG A 282 -7.03 -11.87 24.40
N LEU A 283 -7.66 -10.99 25.16
CA LEU A 283 -8.91 -11.29 25.85
C LEU A 283 -10.05 -11.46 24.82
N LYS A 284 -10.78 -12.58 24.91
CA LYS A 284 -11.87 -12.92 23.98
C LYS A 284 -13.24 -12.94 24.67
N GLU A 285 -13.24 -12.95 26.00
CA GLU A 285 -14.45 -12.93 26.83
C GLU A 285 -14.36 -11.82 27.87
N PRO A 286 -15.50 -11.29 28.35
CA PRO A 286 -15.52 -10.38 29.47
C PRO A 286 -14.91 -11.01 30.71
N LEU A 287 -14.23 -10.19 31.52
CA LEU A 287 -13.63 -10.61 32.76
C LEU A 287 -14.23 -9.81 33.92
N ILE A 288 -14.75 -10.52 34.92
CA ILE A 288 -15.27 -9.93 36.15
C ILE A 288 -14.28 -10.21 37.30
N ARG A 289 -13.95 -9.16 38.04
CA ARG A 289 -13.07 -9.31 39.22
C ARG A 289 -13.72 -10.22 40.27
N ILE A 290 -12.92 -11.12 40.79
CA ILE A 290 -13.36 -12.00 41.90
C ILE A 290 -13.57 -11.14 43.16
N SER A 291 -14.74 -11.19 43.78
CA SER A 291 -15.20 -10.24 44.79
C SER A 291 -14.29 -10.10 46.04
N HIS A 292 -13.62 -11.19 46.43
CA HIS A 292 -12.71 -11.19 47.58
C HIS A 292 -11.28 -10.73 47.24
N LYS A 293 -11.00 -10.36 45.98
CA LYS A 293 -9.69 -9.86 45.56
C LYS A 293 -9.64 -8.35 45.62
N THR A 294 -8.78 -7.82 46.47
CA THR A 294 -8.61 -6.37 46.64
C THR A 294 -8.07 -5.70 45.40
N LYS A 295 -8.54 -4.49 45.09
CA LYS A 295 -7.90 -3.61 44.14
C LYS A 295 -6.66 -2.99 44.75
N SER A 296 -5.51 -3.07 44.07
CA SER A 296 -4.29 -2.39 44.47
C SER A 296 -3.55 -1.92 43.25
N TRP A 297 -2.88 -0.78 43.34
CA TRP A 297 -1.99 -0.25 42.33
C TRP A 297 -0.69 -1.07 42.19
N ASP A 298 -0.31 -1.79 43.24
CA ASP A 298 0.91 -2.60 43.29
C ASP A 298 0.74 -4.00 42.69
N LEU A 299 -0.47 -4.34 42.23
CA LEU A 299 -0.73 -5.63 41.61
C LEU A 299 -0.22 -5.64 40.15
N SER A 300 0.83 -6.38 39.89
CA SER A 300 1.25 -6.75 38.55
C SER A 300 0.34 -7.88 38.02
N ILE A 301 -0.59 -7.53 37.13
CA ILE A 301 -1.50 -8.49 36.51
C ILE A 301 -1.08 -8.66 35.07
N ASP A 302 -0.74 -9.88 34.66
CA ASP A 302 -0.32 -10.28 33.33
C ASP A 302 -1.16 -11.48 32.81
N ASP A 303 -0.85 -11.94 31.62
CA ASP A 303 -1.51 -13.09 30.98
C ASP A 303 -1.39 -14.39 31.74
N LYS A 304 -0.34 -14.55 32.58
CA LYS A 304 -0.07 -15.75 33.40
C LYS A 304 -0.86 -15.78 34.69
N ASN A 305 -1.23 -14.63 35.22
CA ASN A 305 -1.85 -14.53 36.53
C ASN A 305 -3.25 -13.91 36.56
N ILE A 306 -3.76 -13.42 35.42
CA ILE A 306 -5.03 -12.69 35.31
C ILE A 306 -6.20 -13.47 35.95
N TYR A 307 -6.27 -14.77 35.78
CA TYR A 307 -7.34 -15.61 36.30
C TYR A 307 -7.25 -15.88 37.82
N LYS A 308 -6.18 -15.41 38.48
CA LYS A 308 -6.13 -15.34 39.95
C LYS A 308 -6.98 -14.19 40.51
N TYR A 309 -7.25 -13.19 39.72
CA TYR A 309 -7.93 -11.96 40.12
C TYR A 309 -9.27 -11.76 39.38
N PHE A 310 -9.44 -12.38 38.23
CA PHE A 310 -10.64 -12.27 37.42
C PHE A 310 -11.15 -13.65 37.02
N ARG A 311 -12.45 -13.73 36.84
CA ARG A 311 -13.12 -14.89 36.22
C ARG A 311 -13.73 -14.50 34.87
N LYS A 312 -13.88 -15.46 34.00
CA LYS A 312 -14.65 -15.30 32.76
C LYS A 312 -16.13 -15.10 33.08
N ALA A 313 -16.80 -14.32 32.26
CA ALA A 313 -18.23 -14.04 32.34
C ALA A 313 -18.83 -14.00 30.94
N SER A 314 -20.15 -14.13 30.84
CA SER A 314 -20.88 -13.80 29.61
C SER A 314 -20.95 -12.27 29.45
N TRP A 315 -21.26 -11.83 28.24
CA TRP A 315 -21.50 -10.40 27.96
C TRP A 315 -22.71 -9.90 28.75
N ASP A 316 -23.79 -10.68 28.82
CA ASP A 316 -25.01 -10.30 29.57
C ASP A 316 -24.68 -10.11 31.06
N GLU A 317 -23.99 -11.08 31.68
CA GLU A 317 -23.58 -10.98 33.07
C GLU A 317 -22.69 -9.73 33.33
N ALA A 318 -21.72 -9.48 32.45
CA ALA A 318 -20.80 -8.36 32.62
C ALA A 318 -21.52 -7.00 32.46
N LEU A 319 -22.39 -6.88 31.48
CA LEU A 319 -23.19 -5.67 31.23
C LEU A 319 -24.22 -5.42 32.35
N ASP A 320 -24.90 -6.46 32.82
CA ASP A 320 -25.84 -6.36 33.93
C ASP A 320 -25.15 -5.89 35.20
N GLN A 321 -23.98 -6.47 35.51
CA GLN A 321 -23.22 -6.06 36.68
C GLN A 321 -22.74 -4.61 36.57
N ALA A 322 -22.27 -4.18 35.38
CA ALA A 322 -21.85 -2.81 35.13
C ALA A 322 -23.03 -1.83 35.30
N SER A 323 -24.16 -2.13 34.65
CA SER A 323 -25.38 -1.32 34.71
C SER A 323 -25.91 -1.17 36.14
N GLN A 324 -26.01 -2.28 36.89
CA GLN A 324 -26.46 -2.26 38.27
C GLN A 324 -25.54 -1.42 39.17
N ASN A 325 -24.22 -1.54 38.99
CA ASN A 325 -23.24 -0.79 39.77
C ASN A 325 -23.31 0.71 39.44
N PHE A 326 -23.39 1.08 38.17
CA PHE A 326 -23.52 2.48 37.75
C PHE A 326 -24.83 3.09 38.29
N SER A 327 -25.96 2.39 38.17
CA SER A 327 -27.26 2.82 38.71
C SER A 327 -27.22 3.02 40.22
N LYS A 328 -26.53 2.13 40.95
CA LYS A 328 -26.36 2.25 42.40
C LYS A 328 -25.51 3.45 42.80
N ILE A 329 -24.44 3.73 42.04
CA ILE A 329 -23.55 4.87 42.28
C ILE A 329 -24.31 6.16 42.03
N LEU A 330 -25.00 6.29 40.89
CA LEU A 330 -25.75 7.48 40.51
C LEU A 330 -26.90 7.80 41.47
N LYS A 331 -27.58 6.78 42.02
CA LYS A 331 -28.60 6.99 43.05
C LYS A 331 -28.02 7.64 44.35
N ASN A 332 -26.77 7.40 44.64
CA ASN A 332 -26.11 7.97 45.83
C ASN A 332 -25.45 9.33 45.55
N ASN A 333 -24.92 9.53 44.36
CA ASN A 333 -24.28 10.76 43.88
C ASN A 333 -24.31 10.83 42.38
N GLU A 334 -25.11 11.73 41.82
CA GLU A 334 -25.27 11.92 40.38
C GLU A 334 -23.98 12.36 39.67
N ASN A 335 -23.03 12.95 40.40
CA ASN A 335 -21.74 13.43 39.87
C ASN A 335 -20.59 12.43 40.13
N ALA A 336 -20.87 11.19 40.49
CA ALA A 336 -19.83 10.22 40.84
C ALA A 336 -19.26 9.43 39.66
N LEU A 337 -19.72 9.68 38.43
CA LEU A 337 -19.18 9.05 37.22
C LEU A 337 -18.36 10.05 36.42
N ALA A 338 -17.28 9.55 35.85
CA ALA A 338 -16.47 10.27 34.87
C ALA A 338 -16.21 9.39 33.65
N GLY A 339 -16.22 9.99 32.46
CA GLY A 339 -15.93 9.34 31.20
C GLY A 339 -14.62 9.86 30.58
N PHE A 340 -13.85 8.99 29.98
CA PHE A 340 -12.67 9.33 29.21
C PHE A 340 -12.92 8.95 27.75
N GLY A 341 -12.90 9.92 26.86
CA GLY A 341 -12.98 9.72 25.41
C GLY A 341 -11.61 9.47 24.78
N SER A 342 -11.62 8.97 23.56
CA SER A 342 -10.41 8.74 22.79
C SER A 342 -10.61 9.04 21.32
N ALA A 343 -9.56 9.49 20.62
CA ALA A 343 -9.55 9.60 19.17
C ALA A 343 -9.70 8.24 18.44
N LYS A 344 -9.74 7.13 19.17
CA LYS A 344 -10.07 5.79 18.64
C LYS A 344 -11.57 5.53 18.53
N GLY A 345 -12.39 6.33 19.19
CA GLY A 345 -13.84 6.23 19.12
C GLY A 345 -14.40 6.65 17.75
N SER A 346 -15.55 6.09 17.40
CA SER A 346 -16.33 6.53 16.25
C SER A 346 -17.07 7.85 16.55
N ASN A 347 -17.64 8.46 15.52
CA ASN A 347 -18.50 9.63 15.70
C ASN A 347 -19.75 9.29 16.54
N GLU A 348 -20.27 8.08 16.39
CA GLU A 348 -21.40 7.57 17.15
C GLU A 348 -21.07 7.44 18.64
N GLU A 349 -19.89 6.91 18.97
CA GLU A 349 -19.41 6.83 20.37
C GLU A 349 -19.19 8.21 21.00
N ALA A 350 -18.76 9.20 20.20
CA ALA A 350 -18.59 10.57 20.67
C ALA A 350 -19.93 11.29 20.83
N TYR A 351 -20.98 10.87 20.11
CA TYR A 351 -22.31 11.46 20.16
C TYR A 351 -23.14 10.96 21.36
N ILE A 352 -22.99 9.69 21.73
CA ILE A 352 -23.68 9.06 22.88
C ILE A 352 -23.11 9.58 24.20
#